data_bb4f4ecdd528b6e25c5c3dbb150a907c
#
_entry.id   bb4f4ecdd528b6e25c5c3dbb150a907c
#
_cell.length_a   1.000
_cell.length_b   1.000
_cell.length_c   1.000
_cell.angle_alpha   90.00
_cell.angle_beta   90.00
_cell.angle_gamma   90.00
#
_symmetry.space_group_name_H-M   'P 1'
#
loop_
_entity.id
_entity.type
_entity.pdbx_description
1 polymer ?
#
loop_
_entity_poly.entity_id
_entity_poly.type
_entity_poly.pdbx_seq_one_letter_code
_entity_poly.pdbx_strand_id
1 'polypeptide(L)'
;MVAGVTRTFKGKIVGKDLTKWGKDAQLDFSAELAKAKASGAEGIFVFYPGKAGGAFIKQYAQAGLQGKIPLYSVFTVDSIALPKLQKANMSGVMGSVMTQFWAPDLDTPQNKKFVSGFKRKYGRYPSFYAAQSYDTIFLIKSAVEAVKGDLSNMDGMRAAMKTANFPSVRGKFSYGNNHFPIQNFYSRKVIKDSEGVWTTSVQEVVL
;
A
#
# COMPACT_ATOMS: atom_id res chain seq x y z
N MET A 1 3.96 -12.50 -6.62
CA MET A 1 4.53 -12.16 -5.33
C MET A 1 5.48 -13.24 -4.79
N VAL A 2 5.06 -14.50 -4.60
CA VAL A 2 5.94 -15.60 -4.13
C VAL A 2 7.24 -15.69 -4.93
N ALA A 3 7.17 -15.73 -6.27
CA ALA A 3 8.36 -15.76 -7.12
C ALA A 3 9.31 -14.56 -6.89
N GLY A 4 8.76 -13.38 -6.63
CA GLY A 4 9.57 -12.19 -6.29
C GLY A 4 10.32 -12.38 -4.97
N VAL A 5 9.59 -12.78 -3.91
CA VAL A 5 10.21 -13.05 -2.60
C VAL A 5 11.28 -14.13 -2.71
N THR A 6 10.96 -15.26 -3.36
CA THR A 6 11.93 -16.37 -3.52
C THR A 6 13.20 -15.93 -4.26
N ARG A 7 13.08 -15.01 -5.22
CA ARG A 7 14.23 -14.52 -6.00
C ARG A 7 15.09 -13.52 -5.23
N THR A 8 14.49 -12.69 -4.40
CA THR A 8 15.16 -11.52 -3.79
C THR A 8 15.53 -11.72 -2.33
N PHE A 9 14.76 -12.51 -1.59
CA PHE A 9 15.04 -12.79 -0.18
C PHE A 9 16.23 -13.72 -0.03
N LYS A 10 17.21 -13.32 0.75
CA LYS A 10 18.45 -14.08 0.97
C LYS A 10 18.40 -15.00 2.20
N GLY A 11 17.37 -14.86 3.03
CA GLY A 11 17.15 -15.72 4.18
C GLY A 11 16.48 -17.04 3.81
N LYS A 12 16.25 -17.90 4.79
CA LYS A 12 15.59 -19.20 4.62
C LYS A 12 14.07 -19.02 4.65
N ILE A 13 13.37 -19.50 3.62
CA ILE A 13 11.91 -19.59 3.61
C ILE A 13 11.53 -20.91 4.28
N VAL A 14 10.96 -20.86 5.48
CA VAL A 14 10.60 -22.03 6.31
C VAL A 14 9.15 -22.50 6.09
N GLY A 15 8.32 -21.71 5.40
CA GLY A 15 6.95 -22.08 5.08
C GLY A 15 6.37 -21.23 3.96
N LYS A 16 5.39 -21.79 3.25
CA LYS A 16 4.65 -21.09 2.20
C LYS A 16 3.24 -21.65 2.12
N ASP A 17 2.25 -20.83 2.44
CA ASP A 17 0.84 -21.15 2.32
C ASP A 17 0.17 -20.27 1.26
N LEU A 18 -0.59 -20.89 0.36
CA LEU A 18 -1.41 -20.23 -0.64
C LEU A 18 -2.87 -20.43 -0.25
N THR A 19 -3.60 -19.34 -0.07
CA THR A 19 -4.98 -19.35 0.38
C THR A 19 -5.94 -18.96 -0.73
N LYS A 20 -7.23 -19.25 -0.57
CA LYS A 20 -8.27 -18.89 -1.54
C LYS A 20 -8.37 -17.36 -1.68
N TRP A 21 -8.65 -16.91 -2.89
CA TRP A 21 -8.66 -15.52 -3.30
C TRP A 21 -10.00 -15.11 -3.94
N GLY A 22 -10.22 -13.81 -4.06
CA GLY A 22 -11.40 -13.25 -4.75
C GLY A 22 -12.67 -13.34 -3.91
N LYS A 23 -13.78 -13.72 -4.56
CA LYS A 23 -15.09 -13.84 -3.89
C LYS A 23 -15.11 -14.89 -2.79
N ASP A 24 -14.31 -15.94 -2.95
CA ASP A 24 -14.18 -17.05 -2.00
C ASP A 24 -12.95 -16.90 -1.10
N ALA A 25 -12.47 -15.67 -0.90
CA ALA A 25 -11.27 -15.40 -0.10
C ALA A 25 -11.40 -16.01 1.30
N GLN A 26 -10.35 -16.71 1.71
CA GLN A 26 -10.26 -17.29 3.05
C GLN A 26 -10.32 -16.19 4.12
N LEU A 27 -11.05 -16.43 5.20
CA LEU A 27 -11.19 -15.52 6.34
C LEU A 27 -10.78 -16.17 7.67
N ASP A 28 -10.49 -17.46 7.67
CA ASP A 28 -9.91 -18.19 8.80
C ASP A 28 -8.47 -18.56 8.46
N PHE A 29 -7.54 -18.07 9.25
CA PHE A 29 -6.08 -18.24 9.10
C PHE A 29 -5.45 -18.96 10.28
N SER A 30 -6.26 -19.58 11.13
CA SER A 30 -5.79 -20.24 12.36
C SER A 30 -4.76 -21.34 12.08
N ALA A 31 -4.99 -22.14 11.03
CA ALA A 31 -4.07 -23.20 10.61
C ALA A 31 -2.73 -22.65 10.11
N GLU A 32 -2.75 -21.63 9.24
CA GLU A 32 -1.54 -20.97 8.70
C GLU A 32 -0.74 -20.30 9.81
N LEU A 33 -1.40 -19.62 10.74
CA LEU A 33 -0.76 -18.97 11.88
C LEU A 33 -0.17 -19.99 12.87
N ALA A 34 -0.84 -21.13 13.09
CA ALA A 34 -0.30 -22.21 13.91
C ALA A 34 0.96 -22.81 13.26
N LYS A 35 0.94 -23.06 11.95
CA LYS A 35 2.12 -23.52 11.19
C LYS A 35 3.27 -22.51 11.27
N ALA A 36 2.99 -21.22 11.05
CA ALA A 36 4.01 -20.17 11.14
C ALA A 36 4.65 -20.14 12.53
N LYS A 37 3.85 -20.28 13.59
CA LYS A 37 4.34 -20.34 14.96
C LYS A 37 5.21 -21.57 15.21
N ALA A 38 4.84 -22.73 14.67
CA ALA A 38 5.58 -23.99 14.84
C ALA A 38 6.85 -24.08 13.98
N SER A 39 6.93 -23.31 12.89
CA SER A 39 8.04 -23.39 11.92
C SER A 39 9.35 -22.75 12.38
N GLY A 40 9.34 -22.04 13.52
CA GLY A 40 10.47 -21.21 13.94
C GLY A 40 10.72 -19.98 13.07
N ALA A 41 9.70 -19.51 12.36
CA ALA A 41 9.81 -18.32 11.51
C ALA A 41 10.13 -17.08 12.36
N GLU A 42 11.12 -16.30 11.91
CA GLU A 42 11.52 -15.02 12.51
C GLU A 42 10.77 -13.83 11.91
N GLY A 43 9.93 -14.05 10.90
CA GLY A 43 9.08 -13.06 10.28
C GLY A 43 7.99 -13.70 9.42
N ILE A 44 6.86 -13.03 9.29
CA ILE A 44 5.73 -13.45 8.43
C ILE A 44 5.53 -12.40 7.35
N PHE A 45 5.57 -12.82 6.08
CA PHE A 45 5.25 -11.97 4.94
C PHE A 45 3.89 -12.33 4.34
N VAL A 46 3.00 -11.34 4.19
CA VAL A 46 1.62 -11.59 3.73
C VAL A 46 1.15 -10.62 2.66
N PHE A 47 0.17 -11.10 1.89
CA PHE A 47 -0.59 -10.31 0.93
C PHE A 47 -2.07 -10.69 1.02
N TYR A 48 -2.80 -9.91 1.80
CA TYR A 48 -4.24 -10.09 1.99
C TYR A 48 -4.98 -8.76 1.90
N PRO A 49 -5.24 -8.24 0.69
CA PRO A 49 -6.02 -7.00 0.56
C PRO A 49 -7.48 -7.18 0.98
N GLY A 50 -8.06 -6.08 1.46
CA GLY A 50 -9.48 -6.01 1.81
C GLY A 50 -9.86 -6.75 3.09
N LYS A 51 -10.98 -7.50 3.04
CA LYS A 51 -11.55 -8.18 4.23
C LYS A 51 -10.61 -9.25 4.80
N ALA A 52 -9.93 -9.98 3.93
CA ALA A 52 -8.98 -11.02 4.34
C ALA A 52 -7.83 -10.44 5.18
N GLY A 53 -7.31 -9.25 4.81
CA GLY A 53 -6.28 -8.57 5.61
C GLY A 53 -6.75 -8.23 7.02
N GLY A 54 -7.96 -7.69 7.15
CA GLY A 54 -8.53 -7.39 8.48
C GLY A 54 -8.70 -8.66 9.33
N ALA A 55 -9.19 -9.75 8.73
CA ALA A 55 -9.34 -11.04 9.41
C ALA A 55 -7.99 -11.63 9.83
N PHE A 56 -7.00 -11.57 8.94
CA PHE A 56 -5.64 -12.04 9.24
C PHE A 56 -5.01 -11.27 10.41
N ILE A 57 -5.05 -9.94 10.40
CA ILE A 57 -4.48 -9.10 11.47
C ILE A 57 -5.12 -9.42 12.83
N LYS A 58 -6.44 -9.59 12.85
CA LYS A 58 -7.16 -9.98 14.08
C LYS A 58 -6.64 -11.31 14.62
N GLN A 59 -6.58 -12.34 13.77
CA GLN A 59 -6.18 -13.68 14.16
C GLN A 59 -4.68 -13.77 14.50
N TYR A 60 -3.83 -13.02 13.79
CA TYR A 60 -2.41 -12.89 14.13
C TYR A 60 -2.21 -12.37 15.55
N ALA A 61 -2.96 -11.36 15.97
CA ALA A 61 -2.93 -10.86 17.34
C ALA A 61 -3.48 -11.90 18.34
N GLN A 62 -4.62 -12.54 18.01
CA GLN A 62 -5.25 -13.59 18.86
C GLN A 62 -4.36 -14.82 19.02
N ALA A 63 -3.57 -15.19 18.01
CA ALA A 63 -2.58 -16.26 18.07
C ALA A 63 -1.36 -15.93 18.97
N GLY A 64 -1.30 -14.70 19.52
CA GLY A 64 -0.21 -14.23 20.36
C GLY A 64 1.12 -14.08 19.63
N LEU A 65 1.08 -13.81 18.31
CA LEU A 65 2.26 -13.63 17.46
C LEU A 65 2.73 -12.18 17.43
N GLN A 66 1.84 -11.25 17.77
CA GLN A 66 2.17 -9.83 17.87
C GLN A 66 3.33 -9.60 18.83
N GLY A 67 4.32 -8.82 18.38
CA GLY A 67 5.52 -8.53 19.16
C GLY A 67 6.51 -9.70 19.30
N LYS A 68 6.16 -10.90 18.79
CA LYS A 68 7.03 -12.09 18.80
C LYS A 68 7.58 -12.42 17.41
N ILE A 69 6.72 -12.42 16.40
CA ILE A 69 7.09 -12.67 15.01
C ILE A 69 6.67 -11.45 14.18
N PRO A 70 7.59 -10.60 13.71
CA PRO A 70 7.28 -9.41 12.93
C PRO A 70 6.42 -9.70 11.71
N LEU A 71 5.46 -8.80 11.44
CA LEU A 71 4.60 -8.88 10.27
C LEU A 71 5.04 -7.91 9.20
N TYR A 72 5.36 -8.44 8.04
CA TYR A 72 5.67 -7.72 6.81
C TYR A 72 4.53 -7.91 5.83
N SER A 73 4.07 -6.84 5.20
CA SER A 73 2.91 -6.96 4.34
C SER A 73 2.97 -6.07 3.10
N VAL A 74 2.20 -6.47 2.08
CA VAL A 74 1.90 -5.66 0.91
C VAL A 74 0.38 -5.67 0.71
N PHE A 75 -0.24 -4.51 0.52
CA PHE A 75 -1.69 -4.32 0.33
C PHE A 75 -2.60 -4.87 1.45
N THR A 76 -2.05 -5.30 2.57
CA THR A 76 -2.81 -5.91 3.67
C THR A 76 -3.24 -4.87 4.70
N VAL A 77 -2.34 -3.95 5.05
CA VAL A 77 -2.60 -2.86 5.98
C VAL A 77 -2.46 -1.54 5.25
N ASP A 78 -3.52 -0.74 5.23
CA ASP A 78 -3.56 0.55 4.55
C ASP A 78 -4.48 1.55 5.26
N SER A 79 -4.58 2.77 4.73
CA SER A 79 -5.45 3.82 5.26
C SER A 79 -6.96 3.51 5.15
N ILE A 80 -7.36 2.41 4.50
CA ILE A 80 -8.75 1.92 4.48
C ILE A 80 -9.00 0.98 5.65
N ALA A 81 -8.03 0.10 5.96
CA ALA A 81 -8.13 -0.87 7.04
C ALA A 81 -7.86 -0.23 8.41
N LEU A 82 -6.89 0.67 8.52
CA LEU A 82 -6.43 1.26 9.78
C LEU A 82 -7.53 1.91 10.62
N PRO A 83 -8.49 2.70 10.07
CA PRO A 83 -9.57 3.27 10.89
C PRO A 83 -10.46 2.21 11.54
N LYS A 84 -10.69 1.10 10.85
CA LYS A 84 -11.49 -0.03 11.36
C LYS A 84 -10.72 -0.80 12.43
N LEU A 85 -9.43 -1.02 12.22
CA LEU A 85 -8.55 -1.68 13.18
C LEU A 85 -8.42 -0.83 14.46
N GLN A 86 -8.28 0.48 14.32
CA GLN A 86 -8.24 1.43 15.43
C GLN A 86 -9.53 1.41 16.23
N LYS A 87 -10.69 1.52 15.55
CA LYS A 87 -12.00 1.46 16.22
C LYS A 87 -12.22 0.15 16.97
N ALA A 88 -11.68 -0.95 16.46
CA ALA A 88 -11.75 -2.26 17.08
C ALA A 88 -10.63 -2.51 18.13
N ASN A 89 -9.82 -1.49 18.43
CA ASN A 89 -8.65 -1.56 19.32
C ASN A 89 -7.68 -2.71 19.00
N MET A 90 -7.53 -3.01 17.70
CA MET A 90 -6.63 -4.07 17.23
C MET A 90 -5.19 -3.56 17.09
N SER A 91 -4.59 -3.19 18.24
CA SER A 91 -3.25 -2.60 18.31
C SER A 91 -2.14 -3.51 17.78
N GLY A 92 -2.41 -4.79 17.52
CA GLY A 92 -1.51 -5.77 16.94
C GLY A 92 -0.91 -5.39 15.58
N VAL A 93 -1.52 -4.41 14.92
CA VAL A 93 -1.00 -3.86 13.67
C VAL A 93 0.10 -2.82 13.87
N MET A 94 0.21 -2.25 15.08
CA MET A 94 1.18 -1.20 15.36
C MET A 94 2.62 -1.71 15.19
N GLY A 95 3.42 -0.92 14.51
CA GLY A 95 4.80 -1.28 14.20
C GLY A 95 4.96 -2.26 13.02
N SER A 96 3.87 -2.80 12.44
CA SER A 96 3.94 -3.63 11.23
C SER A 96 4.56 -2.84 10.08
N VAL A 97 5.41 -3.52 9.31
CA VAL A 97 6.12 -2.94 8.18
C VAL A 97 5.45 -3.36 6.87
N MET A 98 5.37 -2.43 5.94
CA MET A 98 4.79 -2.66 4.61
C MET A 98 5.49 -1.85 3.55
N THR A 99 5.44 -2.32 2.32
CA THR A 99 5.95 -1.58 1.16
C THR A 99 4.83 -1.04 0.29
N GLN A 100 5.01 0.16 -0.25
CA GLN A 100 4.08 0.78 -1.20
C GLN A 100 4.79 1.92 -1.95
N PHE A 101 4.24 2.30 -3.10
CA PHE A 101 4.75 3.40 -3.94
C PHE A 101 4.32 4.81 -3.46
N TRP A 102 3.52 4.90 -2.42
CA TRP A 102 3.02 6.16 -1.87
C TRP A 102 2.80 6.06 -0.35
N ALA A 103 2.95 7.18 0.34
CA ALA A 103 2.62 7.33 1.76
C ALA A 103 2.05 8.73 2.03
N PRO A 104 1.20 8.90 3.07
CA PRO A 104 0.59 10.19 3.37
C PRO A 104 1.59 11.26 3.81
N ASP A 105 2.75 10.87 4.31
CA ASP A 105 3.81 11.75 4.81
C ASP A 105 4.93 12.02 3.81
N LEU A 106 4.76 11.69 2.52
CA LEU A 106 5.73 12.09 1.50
C LEU A 106 5.88 13.61 1.46
N ASP A 107 7.14 14.06 1.61
CA ASP A 107 7.48 15.48 1.72
C ASP A 107 7.55 16.18 0.36
N THR A 108 6.38 16.26 -0.32
CA THR A 108 6.22 17.09 -1.52
C THR A 108 5.04 18.05 -1.35
N PRO A 109 5.11 19.27 -1.93
CA PRO A 109 4.02 20.23 -1.85
C PRO A 109 2.69 19.67 -2.35
N GLN A 110 2.71 18.89 -3.43
CA GLN A 110 1.54 18.25 -4.03
C GLN A 110 0.90 17.25 -3.09
N ASN A 111 1.73 16.39 -2.46
CA ASN A 111 1.24 15.39 -1.51
C ASN A 111 0.66 16.06 -0.26
N LYS A 112 1.34 17.03 0.31
CA LYS A 112 0.84 17.81 1.47
C LYS A 112 -0.53 18.43 1.19
N LYS A 113 -0.69 19.08 0.03
CA LYS A 113 -1.96 19.66 -0.41
C LYS A 113 -3.06 18.60 -0.58
N PHE A 114 -2.73 17.48 -1.21
CA PHE A 114 -3.66 16.36 -1.40
C PHE A 114 -4.12 15.77 -0.06
N VAL A 115 -3.17 15.41 0.82
CA VAL A 115 -3.47 14.78 2.10
C VAL A 115 -4.28 15.70 3.00
N SER A 116 -3.90 16.97 3.14
CA SER A 116 -4.63 17.94 3.96
C SER A 116 -6.03 18.21 3.41
N GLY A 117 -6.18 18.36 2.10
CA GLY A 117 -7.47 18.53 1.44
C GLY A 117 -8.38 17.30 1.61
N PHE A 118 -7.82 16.11 1.49
CA PHE A 118 -8.57 14.86 1.68
C PHE A 118 -9.01 14.68 3.15
N LYS A 119 -8.11 14.90 4.12
CA LYS A 119 -8.45 14.87 5.56
C LYS A 119 -9.57 15.83 5.88
N ARG A 120 -9.50 17.10 5.41
CA ARG A 120 -10.54 18.10 5.63
C ARG A 120 -11.90 17.67 5.06
N LYS A 121 -11.92 17.04 3.87
CA LYS A 121 -13.16 16.67 3.19
C LYS A 121 -13.77 15.38 3.75
N TYR A 122 -12.94 14.39 4.12
CA TYR A 122 -13.40 13.04 4.45
C TYR A 122 -13.12 12.60 5.89
N GLY A 123 -12.48 13.43 6.72
CA GLY A 123 -12.18 13.14 8.12
C GLY A 123 -11.21 11.99 8.35
N ARG A 124 -10.42 11.59 7.34
CA ARG A 124 -9.49 10.47 7.42
C ARG A 124 -8.32 10.62 6.45
N TYR A 125 -7.28 9.84 6.64
CA TYR A 125 -6.17 9.77 5.67
C TYR A 125 -6.62 9.18 4.33
N PRO A 126 -6.09 9.69 3.19
CA PRO A 126 -6.26 9.04 1.89
C PRO A 126 -5.54 7.69 1.84
N SER A 127 -6.00 6.81 0.97
CA SER A 127 -5.29 5.58 0.64
C SER A 127 -4.39 5.80 -0.60
N PHE A 128 -3.50 4.86 -0.86
CA PHE A 128 -2.73 4.86 -2.12
C PHE A 128 -3.64 4.76 -3.36
N TYR A 129 -4.81 4.14 -3.25
CA TYR A 129 -5.82 4.15 -4.33
C TYR A 129 -6.34 5.57 -4.58
N ALA A 130 -6.62 6.33 -3.52
CA ALA A 130 -7.04 7.73 -3.66
C ALA A 130 -5.92 8.60 -4.26
N ALA A 131 -4.67 8.36 -3.88
CA ALA A 131 -3.51 9.03 -4.46
C ALA A 131 -3.36 8.72 -5.95
N GLN A 132 -3.51 7.45 -6.35
CA GLN A 132 -3.49 7.03 -7.75
C GLN A 132 -4.61 7.67 -8.57
N SER A 133 -5.84 7.66 -8.05
CA SER A 133 -6.99 8.26 -8.73
C SER A 133 -6.84 9.77 -8.87
N TYR A 134 -6.28 10.43 -7.86
CA TYR A 134 -5.97 11.86 -7.93
C TYR A 134 -4.97 12.16 -9.04
N ASP A 135 -3.85 11.43 -9.09
CA ASP A 135 -2.84 11.56 -10.14
C ASP A 135 -3.41 11.27 -11.53
N THR A 136 -4.32 10.29 -11.66
CA THR A 136 -4.95 9.96 -12.94
C THR A 136 -5.70 11.14 -13.54
N ILE A 137 -6.39 11.93 -12.73
CA ILE A 137 -7.09 13.15 -13.21
C ILE A 137 -6.09 14.18 -13.73
N PHE A 138 -4.96 14.37 -13.05
CA PHE A 138 -3.92 15.30 -13.52
C PHE A 138 -3.19 14.80 -14.76
N LEU A 139 -2.99 13.49 -14.89
CA LEU A 139 -2.47 12.86 -16.11
C LEU A 139 -3.39 13.11 -17.31
N ILE A 140 -4.70 12.87 -17.14
CA ILE A 140 -5.69 13.14 -18.20
C ILE A 140 -5.72 14.64 -18.53
N LYS A 141 -5.75 15.50 -17.52
CA LYS A 141 -5.71 16.95 -17.68
C LYS A 141 -4.50 17.38 -18.53
N SER A 142 -3.30 16.89 -18.21
CA SER A 142 -2.09 17.23 -18.95
C SER A 142 -2.15 16.77 -20.41
N ALA A 143 -2.79 15.63 -20.67
CA ALA A 143 -2.98 15.14 -22.04
C ALA A 143 -3.97 16.01 -22.84
N VAL A 144 -5.08 16.42 -22.22
CA VAL A 144 -6.07 17.32 -22.86
C VAL A 144 -5.45 18.69 -23.15
N GLU A 145 -4.66 19.23 -22.23
CA GLU A 145 -3.94 20.50 -22.44
C GLU A 145 -2.91 20.41 -23.56
N ALA A 146 -2.18 19.30 -23.66
CA ALA A 146 -1.19 19.07 -24.72
C ALA A 146 -1.81 19.07 -26.12
N VAL A 147 -3.03 18.59 -26.26
CA VAL A 147 -3.78 18.61 -27.54
C VAL A 147 -4.70 19.84 -27.67
N LYS A 148 -4.56 20.85 -26.78
CA LYS A 148 -5.35 22.09 -26.79
C LYS A 148 -6.86 21.86 -26.78
N GLY A 149 -7.31 20.80 -26.10
CA GLY A 149 -8.72 20.43 -25.98
C GLY A 149 -9.29 19.61 -27.15
N ASP A 150 -8.51 19.30 -28.16
CA ASP A 150 -8.95 18.45 -29.29
C ASP A 150 -8.93 16.97 -28.85
N LEU A 151 -10.05 16.50 -28.33
CA LEU A 151 -10.22 15.12 -27.89
C LEU A 151 -10.26 14.10 -29.03
N SER A 152 -10.37 14.54 -30.30
CA SER A 152 -10.29 13.67 -31.48
C SER A 152 -8.84 13.26 -31.79
N ASN A 153 -7.85 14.04 -31.33
CA ASN A 153 -6.43 13.76 -31.49
C ASN A 153 -5.95 12.69 -30.49
N MET A 154 -6.39 11.46 -30.66
CA MET A 154 -6.10 10.34 -29.76
C MET A 154 -4.61 9.99 -29.68
N ASP A 155 -3.86 10.15 -30.76
CA ASP A 155 -2.43 9.86 -30.78
C ASP A 155 -1.64 10.92 -30.02
N GLY A 156 -1.99 12.20 -30.16
CA GLY A 156 -1.44 13.28 -29.34
C GLY A 156 -1.72 13.08 -27.84
N MET A 157 -2.95 12.68 -27.49
CA MET A 157 -3.30 12.37 -26.09
C MET A 157 -2.49 11.19 -25.55
N ARG A 158 -2.36 10.09 -26.31
CA ARG A 158 -1.54 8.93 -25.89
C ARG A 158 -0.07 9.32 -25.70
N ALA A 159 0.49 10.11 -26.62
CA ALA A 159 1.86 10.60 -26.52
C ALA A 159 2.05 11.46 -25.26
N ALA A 160 1.14 12.38 -24.99
CA ALA A 160 1.18 13.22 -23.79
C ALA A 160 1.04 12.40 -22.49
N MET A 161 0.15 11.42 -22.43
CA MET A 161 0.03 10.52 -21.26
C MET A 161 1.31 9.73 -21.00
N LYS A 162 2.03 9.29 -22.03
CA LYS A 162 3.31 8.60 -21.87
C LYS A 162 4.41 9.48 -21.27
N THR A 163 4.39 10.79 -21.53
CA THR A 163 5.36 11.72 -20.93
C THR A 163 5.11 11.98 -19.44
N ALA A 164 3.90 11.73 -18.95
CA ALA A 164 3.49 11.90 -17.55
C ALA A 164 3.85 13.29 -16.98
N ASN A 165 3.68 14.36 -17.78
CA ASN A 165 4.05 15.72 -17.38
C ASN A 165 2.97 16.38 -16.52
N PHE A 166 2.90 15.99 -15.25
CA PHE A 166 1.98 16.56 -14.25
C PHE A 166 2.57 16.49 -12.84
N PRO A 167 2.13 17.34 -11.90
CA PRO A 167 2.61 17.35 -10.52
C PRO A 167 2.00 16.19 -9.72
N SER A 168 2.68 15.04 -9.70
CA SER A 168 2.23 13.83 -9.01
C SER A 168 2.37 13.95 -7.49
N VAL A 169 1.38 13.39 -6.76
CA VAL A 169 1.44 13.21 -5.30
C VAL A 169 2.42 12.10 -4.88
N ARG A 170 2.87 11.28 -5.82
CA ARG A 170 3.90 10.26 -5.61
C ARG A 170 5.32 10.78 -5.75
N GLY A 171 5.46 12.06 -6.12
CA GLY A 171 6.74 12.65 -6.48
C GLY A 171 7.10 12.42 -7.95
N LYS A 172 8.38 12.41 -8.25
CA LYS A 172 8.87 12.24 -9.63
C LYS A 172 8.71 10.78 -10.07
N PHE A 173 8.06 10.56 -11.21
CA PHE A 173 8.02 9.26 -11.86
C PHE A 173 7.95 9.42 -13.40
N SER A 174 8.17 8.32 -14.10
CA SER A 174 8.01 8.21 -15.55
C SER A 174 7.38 6.87 -15.91
N TYR A 175 6.98 6.68 -17.16
CA TYR A 175 6.53 5.38 -17.62
C TYR A 175 7.64 4.62 -18.37
N GLY A 176 7.74 3.32 -18.08
CA GLY A 176 8.55 2.41 -18.87
C GLY A 176 7.89 2.04 -20.20
N ASN A 177 8.62 1.32 -21.08
CA ASN A 177 8.10 0.85 -22.36
C ASN A 177 6.87 -0.07 -22.23
N ASN A 178 6.71 -0.71 -21.09
CA ASN A 178 5.57 -1.56 -20.72
C ASN A 178 4.41 -0.77 -20.11
N HIS A 179 4.48 0.57 -20.11
CA HIS A 179 3.53 1.51 -19.52
C HIS A 179 3.35 1.36 -18.00
N PHE A 180 4.26 0.66 -17.30
CA PHE A 180 4.31 0.67 -15.85
C PHE A 180 5.11 1.88 -15.35
N PRO A 181 4.73 2.47 -14.21
CA PRO A 181 5.49 3.57 -13.62
C PRO A 181 6.86 3.10 -13.13
N ILE A 182 7.90 3.87 -13.48
CA ILE A 182 9.21 3.83 -12.85
C ILE A 182 9.16 4.87 -11.73
N GLN A 183 9.11 4.42 -10.50
CA GLN A 183 8.84 5.24 -9.32
C GLN A 183 9.50 4.66 -8.08
N ASN A 184 9.63 5.45 -7.03
CA ASN A 184 10.10 4.96 -5.75
C ASN A 184 9.08 4.03 -5.09
N PHE A 185 9.61 3.04 -4.36
CA PHE A 185 8.87 2.25 -3.39
C PHE A 185 9.43 2.54 -2.00
N TYR A 186 8.54 2.61 -1.03
CA TYR A 186 8.86 3.00 0.33
C TYR A 186 8.55 1.86 1.29
N SER A 187 9.49 1.57 2.19
CA SER A 187 9.19 0.86 3.42
C SER A 187 8.44 1.80 4.34
N ARG A 188 7.30 1.35 4.87
CA ARG A 188 6.43 2.14 5.74
C ARG A 188 6.11 1.35 7.00
N LYS A 189 5.90 2.05 8.09
CA LYS A 189 5.53 1.48 9.37
C LYS A 189 4.20 2.04 9.85
N VAL A 190 3.37 1.21 10.46
CA VAL A 190 2.15 1.68 11.12
C VAL A 190 2.53 2.42 12.40
N ILE A 191 2.07 3.66 12.49
CA ILE A 191 2.29 4.54 13.63
C ILE A 191 0.99 5.17 14.11
N LYS A 192 1.04 5.82 15.26
CA LYS A 192 0.05 6.77 15.74
C LYS A 192 0.59 8.17 15.47
N ASP A 193 -0.20 9.03 14.82
CA ASP A 193 0.19 10.42 14.61
C ASP A 193 0.00 11.27 15.88
N SER A 194 0.31 12.56 15.81
CA SER A 194 0.17 13.50 16.93
C SER A 194 -1.27 13.69 17.42
N GLU A 195 -2.26 13.39 16.58
CA GLU A 195 -3.70 13.44 16.92
C GLU A 195 -4.21 12.10 17.45
N GLY A 196 -3.33 11.09 17.57
CA GLY A 196 -3.67 9.74 17.99
C GLY A 196 -4.30 8.86 16.91
N VAL A 197 -4.32 9.32 15.64
CA VAL A 197 -4.88 8.57 14.50
C VAL A 197 -3.87 7.57 13.98
N TRP A 198 -4.31 6.36 13.71
CA TRP A 198 -3.44 5.33 13.10
C TRP A 198 -3.23 5.60 11.63
N THR A 199 -1.98 5.69 11.25
CA THR A 199 -1.53 5.96 9.89
C THR A 199 -0.24 5.21 9.58
N THR A 200 0.35 5.46 8.42
CA THR A 200 1.65 4.90 8.05
C THR A 200 2.66 6.01 7.84
N SER A 201 3.91 5.76 8.24
CA SER A 201 5.03 6.68 8.01
C SER A 201 6.12 6.00 7.21
N VAL A 202 6.73 6.76 6.30
CA VAL A 202 7.92 6.34 5.54
C VAL A 202 9.07 6.08 6.51
N GLN A 203 9.74 4.96 6.30
CA GLN A 203 10.98 4.62 7.01
C GLN A 203 12.18 4.81 6.09
N GLU A 204 12.07 4.32 4.86
CA GLU A 204 13.15 4.39 3.87
C GLU A 204 12.59 4.24 2.45
N VAL A 205 13.38 4.65 1.47
CA VAL A 205 13.19 4.32 0.06
C VAL A 205 13.85 2.98 -0.20
N VAL A 206 13.11 1.99 -0.71
CA VAL A 206 13.63 0.64 -0.97
C VAL A 206 13.91 0.37 -2.44
N LEU A 207 13.36 1.18 -3.34
CA LEU A 207 13.65 1.22 -4.79
C LEU A 207 13.47 2.63 -5.30
#